data_25ee59c1acbc95dd15aab06fd661d693
#
_entry.id   25ee59c1acbc95dd15aab06fd661d693
#
_cell.length_a   1.000
_cell.length_b   1.000
_cell.length_c   1.000
_cell.angle_alpha   90.00
_cell.angle_beta   90.00
_cell.angle_gamma   90.00
#
_symmetry.space_group_name_H-M   'P 1'
#
loop_
_entity.id
_entity.type
_entity.pdbx_description
1 polymer ?
#
loop_
_entity_poly.entity_id
_entity_poly.type
_entity_poly.pdbx_seq_one_letter_code
_entity_poly.pdbx_strand_id
1 'polypeptide(L)'
;RQQGLHKSSFCRLILPPVLATYFTDKFDLSGKANHEYPMSRFALINMDEFDRFSSTELVRLKNLMQKRMMMMRRPYSSFYECAARMASFIGTSNTTELLSDPSGARRFLCVEVERSIDCDTPVEYDQLYAQLVAEVHAGLDYYMDKETEAAVEVRNRAFYRSSALREAFVSLFDFCPASVGVEDADGEWTWMTATEIFCVLQKTMGQRVLTGSSVQLGKQLVFLGVERKHANNGNAYRVRRKVEGAADV
;
A
#
# COMPACT_ATOMS: atom_id res chain seq x y z
N ARG A 1 -10.94 8.39 11.31
CA ARG A 1 -12.04 7.60 11.93
C ARG A 1 -13.41 8.27 11.78
N GLN A 2 -13.60 9.22 10.90
CA GLN A 2 -14.89 9.88 10.75
C GLN A 2 -15.64 9.31 9.55
N GLN A 3 -16.78 8.67 9.82
CA GLN A 3 -17.81 8.36 8.82
C GLN A 3 -18.51 9.68 8.43
N GLY A 4 -19.05 9.74 7.20
CA GLY A 4 -19.80 10.93 6.76
C GLY A 4 -18.97 12.08 6.18
N LEU A 5 -17.69 11.84 5.84
CA LEU A 5 -16.83 12.85 5.19
C LEU A 5 -17.05 12.95 3.67
N HIS A 6 -18.09 12.36 3.13
CA HIS A 6 -18.48 12.36 1.70
C HIS A 6 -17.43 11.79 0.74
N LYS A 7 -16.52 10.91 1.22
CA LYS A 7 -15.44 10.31 0.39
C LYS A 7 -15.97 9.59 -0.85
N SER A 8 -16.96 8.69 -0.69
CA SER A 8 -17.53 7.93 -1.82
C SER A 8 -18.33 8.85 -2.76
N SER A 9 -18.96 9.90 -2.23
CA SER A 9 -19.62 10.93 -3.06
C SER A 9 -18.60 11.69 -3.91
N PHE A 10 -17.49 12.11 -3.30
CA PHE A 10 -16.37 12.76 -4.00
C PHE A 10 -15.82 11.88 -5.13
N CYS A 11 -15.63 10.57 -4.89
CA CYS A 11 -15.14 9.66 -5.91
C CYS A 11 -16.04 9.63 -7.17
N ARG A 12 -17.35 9.80 -6.99
CA ARG A 12 -18.30 9.86 -8.11
C ARG A 12 -18.28 11.19 -8.86
N LEU A 13 -17.89 12.27 -8.18
CA LEU A 13 -17.78 13.61 -8.77
C LEU A 13 -16.48 13.84 -9.57
N ILE A 14 -15.55 12.89 -9.57
CA ILE A 14 -14.32 13.01 -10.39
C ILE A 14 -14.65 13.00 -11.88
N LEU A 15 -15.62 12.18 -12.30
CA LEU A 15 -16.09 12.17 -13.69
C LEU A 15 -17.27 13.11 -13.88
N PRO A 16 -17.31 13.87 -14.99
CA PRO A 16 -18.45 14.71 -15.32
C PRO A 16 -19.69 13.85 -15.60
N PRO A 17 -20.91 14.39 -15.45
CA PRO A 17 -22.15 13.62 -15.64
C PRO A 17 -22.25 12.92 -16.99
N VAL A 18 -21.70 13.50 -18.05
CA VAL A 18 -21.67 12.90 -19.40
C VAL A 18 -20.84 11.61 -19.45
N LEU A 19 -19.87 11.44 -18.56
CA LEU A 19 -19.01 10.26 -18.43
C LEU A 19 -19.41 9.34 -17.27
N ALA A 20 -20.53 9.58 -16.59
CA ALA A 20 -20.96 8.80 -15.43
C ALA A 20 -21.13 7.29 -15.74
N THR A 21 -21.44 6.92 -16.99
CA THR A 21 -21.54 5.53 -17.45
C THR A 21 -20.19 4.80 -17.46
N TYR A 22 -19.08 5.52 -17.36
CA TYR A 22 -17.72 4.98 -17.28
C TYR A 22 -17.18 4.91 -15.85
N PHE A 23 -18.03 5.18 -14.85
CA PHE A 23 -17.75 4.97 -13.44
C PHE A 23 -18.38 3.67 -12.96
N THR A 24 -17.70 2.95 -12.08
CA THR A 24 -18.28 1.83 -11.33
C THR A 24 -17.72 1.75 -9.91
N ASP A 25 -18.56 1.38 -8.95
CA ASP A 25 -18.21 1.00 -7.58
C ASP A 25 -18.32 -0.53 -7.37
N LYS A 26 -18.56 -1.28 -8.44
CA LYS A 26 -18.70 -2.73 -8.43
C LYS A 26 -17.51 -3.38 -9.12
N PHE A 27 -16.47 -3.68 -8.34
CA PHE A 27 -15.29 -4.38 -8.82
C PHE A 27 -14.96 -5.54 -7.91
N ASP A 28 -15.17 -6.75 -8.42
CA ASP A 28 -14.92 -7.99 -7.69
C ASP A 28 -13.49 -8.46 -7.92
N LEU A 29 -12.67 -8.51 -6.86
CA LEU A 29 -11.31 -9.03 -6.87
C LEU A 29 -11.22 -10.53 -6.55
N SER A 30 -12.33 -11.24 -6.44
CA SER A 30 -12.32 -12.68 -6.22
C SER A 30 -11.61 -13.44 -7.34
N GLY A 31 -11.13 -14.65 -7.05
CA GLY A 31 -10.40 -15.47 -8.03
C GLY A 31 -11.26 -15.96 -9.20
N LYS A 32 -12.58 -15.81 -9.12
CA LYS A 32 -13.55 -16.27 -10.12
C LYS A 32 -14.02 -15.15 -11.07
N ALA A 33 -13.74 -13.89 -10.73
CA ALA A 33 -14.22 -12.74 -11.47
C ALA A 33 -13.41 -12.50 -12.75
N ASN A 34 -14.08 -12.02 -13.80
CA ASN A 34 -13.41 -11.49 -14.98
C ASN A 34 -13.01 -10.03 -14.72
N HIS A 35 -11.77 -9.81 -14.28
CA HIS A 35 -11.24 -8.47 -13.96
C HIS A 35 -10.93 -7.64 -15.20
N GLU A 36 -10.66 -8.27 -16.33
CA GLU A 36 -10.13 -7.59 -17.51
C GLU A 36 -11.19 -6.79 -18.24
N TYR A 37 -12.43 -7.30 -18.26
CA TYR A 37 -13.54 -6.60 -18.93
C TYR A 37 -13.85 -5.25 -18.28
N PRO A 38 -14.06 -5.13 -16.96
CA PRO A 38 -14.27 -3.83 -16.32
C PRO A 38 -13.11 -2.86 -16.55
N MET A 39 -11.86 -3.35 -16.52
CA MET A 39 -10.66 -2.52 -16.69
C MET A 39 -10.52 -1.95 -18.12
N SER A 40 -11.12 -2.57 -19.11
CA SER A 40 -11.16 -2.06 -20.48
C SER A 40 -12.39 -1.21 -20.78
N ARG A 41 -13.41 -1.26 -19.92
CA ARG A 41 -14.71 -0.60 -20.14
C ARG A 41 -14.89 0.68 -19.36
N PHE A 42 -14.44 0.70 -18.09
CA PHE A 42 -14.63 1.84 -17.21
C PHE A 42 -13.39 2.75 -17.21
N ALA A 43 -13.59 4.04 -17.03
CA ALA A 43 -12.52 5.03 -16.88
C ALA A 43 -12.08 5.12 -15.41
N LEU A 44 -13.03 5.00 -14.47
CA LEU A 44 -12.77 5.07 -13.04
C LEU A 44 -13.50 3.96 -12.30
N ILE A 45 -12.73 3.16 -11.55
CA ILE A 45 -13.24 2.10 -10.69
C ILE A 45 -13.01 2.53 -9.24
N ASN A 46 -14.11 2.73 -8.51
CA ASN A 46 -14.06 3.01 -7.07
C ASN A 46 -14.09 1.71 -6.27
N MET A 47 -13.11 1.52 -5.44
CA MET A 47 -12.98 0.41 -4.50
C MET A 47 -13.41 0.89 -3.12
N ASP A 48 -14.71 0.87 -2.88
CA ASP A 48 -15.26 1.28 -1.59
C ASP A 48 -14.85 0.28 -0.49
N GLU A 49 -14.71 0.77 0.74
CA GLU A 49 -14.27 -0.03 1.88
C GLU A 49 -12.96 -0.80 1.62
N PHE A 50 -11.97 -0.10 1.07
CA PHE A 50 -10.67 -0.68 0.68
C PHE A 50 -9.98 -1.47 1.80
N ASP A 51 -10.23 -1.13 3.04
CA ASP A 51 -9.73 -1.81 4.23
C ASP A 51 -10.24 -3.26 4.40
N ARG A 52 -11.32 -3.63 3.72
CA ARG A 52 -11.89 -4.99 3.78
C ARG A 52 -11.19 -5.98 2.85
N PHE A 53 -10.41 -5.50 1.87
CA PHE A 53 -9.71 -6.40 0.97
C PHE A 53 -8.65 -7.21 1.69
N SER A 54 -8.63 -8.50 1.39
CA SER A 54 -7.61 -9.43 1.87
C SER A 54 -6.25 -9.15 1.23
N SER A 55 -5.19 -9.63 1.86
CA SER A 55 -3.84 -9.52 1.30
C SER A 55 -3.72 -10.15 -0.09
N THR A 56 -4.43 -11.25 -0.35
CA THR A 56 -4.46 -11.92 -1.67
C THR A 56 -5.12 -11.04 -2.74
N GLU A 57 -6.22 -10.38 -2.40
CA GLU A 57 -6.91 -9.46 -3.31
C GLU A 57 -6.06 -8.23 -3.62
N LEU A 58 -5.37 -7.68 -2.61
CA LEU A 58 -4.44 -6.57 -2.80
C LEU A 58 -3.24 -6.95 -3.69
N VAL A 59 -2.71 -8.16 -3.57
CA VAL A 59 -1.67 -8.65 -4.50
C VAL A 59 -2.21 -8.75 -5.92
N ARG A 60 -3.44 -9.25 -6.09
CA ARG A 60 -4.10 -9.32 -7.40
C ARG A 60 -4.31 -7.94 -7.99
N LEU A 61 -4.81 -6.99 -7.19
CA LEU A 61 -4.97 -5.60 -7.62
C LEU A 61 -3.65 -4.99 -8.11
N LYS A 62 -2.57 -5.16 -7.33
CA LYS A 62 -1.23 -4.69 -7.72
C LYS A 62 -0.79 -5.24 -9.08
N ASN A 63 -1.08 -6.50 -9.37
CA ASN A 63 -0.78 -7.13 -10.65
C ASN A 63 -1.66 -6.57 -11.79
N LEU A 64 -2.95 -6.36 -11.53
CA LEU A 64 -3.88 -5.77 -12.49
C LEU A 64 -3.48 -4.33 -12.85
N MET A 65 -3.06 -3.54 -11.88
CA MET A 65 -2.61 -2.15 -12.08
C MET A 65 -1.41 -2.04 -13.03
N GLN A 66 -0.61 -3.08 -13.18
CA GLN A 66 0.56 -3.09 -14.08
C GLN A 66 0.22 -3.46 -15.52
N LYS A 67 -0.93 -4.10 -15.76
CA LYS A 67 -1.32 -4.50 -17.10
C LYS A 67 -1.65 -3.28 -17.95
N ARG A 68 -1.04 -3.18 -19.12
CA ARG A 68 -1.36 -2.15 -20.13
C ARG A 68 -2.45 -2.63 -21.10
N MET A 69 -2.45 -3.93 -21.41
CA MET A 69 -3.38 -4.57 -22.31
C MET A 69 -4.18 -5.63 -21.57
N MET A 70 -5.45 -5.72 -21.86
CA MET A 70 -6.41 -6.67 -21.33
C MET A 70 -6.74 -7.70 -22.40
N MET A 71 -6.63 -8.98 -22.04
CA MET A 71 -7.06 -10.08 -22.91
C MET A 71 -8.38 -10.61 -22.36
N MET A 72 -9.47 -10.26 -23.03
CA MET A 72 -10.80 -10.67 -22.61
C MET A 72 -11.47 -11.59 -23.60
N ARG A 73 -12.28 -12.47 -23.05
CA ARG A 73 -13.19 -13.29 -23.84
C ARG A 73 -14.61 -12.83 -23.54
N ARG A 74 -15.31 -12.38 -24.58
CA ARG A 74 -16.75 -12.05 -24.42
C ARG A 74 -17.53 -13.32 -24.10
N PRO A 75 -18.62 -13.22 -23.33
CA PRO A 75 -19.55 -14.33 -23.15
C PRO A 75 -19.95 -14.88 -24.54
N TYR A 76 -19.93 -16.20 -24.66
CA TYR A 76 -20.26 -16.94 -25.89
C TYR A 76 -19.29 -16.75 -27.08
N SER A 77 -18.20 -16.01 -26.96
CA SER A 77 -17.17 -15.90 -27.98
C SER A 77 -16.13 -16.98 -27.85
N SER A 78 -15.66 -17.54 -28.97
CA SER A 78 -14.52 -18.47 -29.01
C SER A 78 -13.19 -17.75 -29.12
N PHE A 79 -13.18 -16.44 -29.39
CA PHE A 79 -11.98 -15.65 -29.63
C PHE A 79 -11.67 -14.74 -28.44
N TYR A 80 -10.38 -14.53 -28.22
CA TYR A 80 -9.88 -13.52 -27.30
C TYR A 80 -9.76 -12.18 -28.03
N GLU A 81 -10.19 -11.13 -27.37
CA GLU A 81 -10.04 -9.74 -27.81
C GLU A 81 -8.98 -9.08 -26.92
N CYS A 82 -8.13 -8.27 -27.53
CA CYS A 82 -7.15 -7.47 -26.84
C CYS A 82 -7.61 -6.01 -26.83
N ALA A 83 -7.69 -5.41 -25.64
CA ALA A 83 -8.05 -4.02 -25.47
C ALA A 83 -7.07 -3.31 -24.53
N ALA A 84 -6.87 -2.01 -24.72
CA ALA A 84 -6.10 -1.20 -23.79
C ALA A 84 -6.81 -1.10 -22.43
N ARG A 85 -6.04 -1.03 -21.35
CA ARG A 85 -6.59 -0.68 -20.07
C ARG A 85 -6.99 0.79 -20.06
N MET A 86 -8.25 1.06 -19.77
CA MET A 86 -8.79 2.41 -19.61
C MET A 86 -8.88 2.81 -18.12
N ALA A 87 -9.11 1.84 -17.24
CA ALA A 87 -9.44 2.10 -15.86
C ALA A 87 -8.29 2.66 -15.06
N SER A 88 -8.57 3.75 -14.34
CA SER A 88 -7.88 4.19 -13.14
C SER A 88 -8.64 3.70 -11.90
N PHE A 89 -7.93 3.58 -10.78
CA PHE A 89 -8.53 3.12 -9.53
C PHE A 89 -8.52 4.25 -8.49
N ILE A 90 -9.60 4.36 -7.76
CA ILE A 90 -9.71 5.14 -6.54
C ILE A 90 -10.32 4.24 -5.46
N GLY A 91 -10.04 4.50 -4.21
CA GLY A 91 -10.62 3.73 -3.11
C GLY A 91 -10.92 4.60 -1.92
N THR A 92 -11.90 4.18 -1.12
CA THR A 92 -12.25 4.84 0.14
C THR A 92 -12.07 3.87 1.31
N SER A 93 -11.76 4.42 2.47
CA SER A 93 -11.63 3.64 3.69
C SER A 93 -12.04 4.48 4.91
N ASN A 94 -12.45 3.80 5.98
CA ASN A 94 -12.74 4.39 7.28
C ASN A 94 -11.62 4.15 8.29
N THR A 95 -10.54 3.50 7.90
CA THR A 95 -9.32 3.34 8.70
C THR A 95 -8.10 3.88 7.96
N THR A 96 -7.09 4.28 8.70
CA THR A 96 -5.79 4.64 8.15
C THR A 96 -4.91 3.41 7.89
N GLU A 97 -5.24 2.27 8.46
CA GLU A 97 -4.49 1.02 8.29
C GLU A 97 -4.85 0.29 6.99
N LEU A 98 -4.37 0.81 5.86
CA LEU A 98 -4.74 0.34 4.52
C LEU A 98 -3.76 -0.68 3.94
N LEU A 99 -2.46 -0.47 4.18
CA LEU A 99 -1.40 -1.18 3.50
C LEU A 99 -0.85 -2.30 4.39
N SER A 100 -0.81 -3.53 3.89
CA SER A 100 -0.32 -4.69 4.63
C SER A 100 1.11 -5.10 4.26
N ASP A 101 1.57 -4.73 3.07
CA ASP A 101 2.86 -5.15 2.52
C ASP A 101 3.60 -3.96 1.91
N PRO A 102 4.81 -3.64 2.38
CA PRO A 102 5.64 -2.57 1.82
C PRO A 102 5.94 -2.75 0.34
N SER A 103 6.01 -4.00 -0.13
CA SER A 103 6.34 -4.28 -1.52
C SER A 103 5.25 -3.76 -2.46
N GLY A 104 5.60 -2.73 -3.25
CA GLY A 104 4.72 -2.14 -4.24
C GLY A 104 3.67 -1.16 -3.70
N ALA A 105 3.82 -0.68 -2.48
CA ALA A 105 2.98 0.38 -1.91
C ALA A 105 3.11 1.72 -2.66
N ARG A 106 4.20 1.94 -3.38
CA ARG A 106 4.41 3.09 -4.28
C ARG A 106 3.31 3.26 -5.34
N ARG A 107 2.49 2.21 -5.59
CA ARG A 107 1.34 2.29 -6.52
C ARG A 107 0.11 2.95 -5.91
N PHE A 108 0.10 3.17 -4.61
CA PHE A 108 -1.02 3.76 -3.89
C PHE A 108 -0.66 5.17 -3.44
N LEU A 109 -1.49 6.13 -3.79
CA LEU A 109 -1.45 7.48 -3.25
C LEU A 109 -2.45 7.55 -2.11
N CYS A 110 -1.98 7.39 -0.87
CA CYS A 110 -2.83 7.47 0.29
C CYS A 110 -3.00 8.93 0.73
N VAL A 111 -4.25 9.34 0.91
CA VAL A 111 -4.63 10.68 1.35
C VAL A 111 -5.56 10.56 2.54
N GLU A 112 -5.26 11.28 3.62
CA GLU A 112 -6.15 11.39 4.76
C GLU A 112 -7.10 12.57 4.55
N VAL A 113 -8.40 12.31 4.72
CA VAL A 113 -9.45 13.33 4.64
C VAL A 113 -9.76 13.78 6.06
N GLU A 114 -9.37 15.01 6.40
CA GLU A 114 -9.50 15.59 7.74
C GLU A 114 -10.86 16.25 7.97
N ARG A 115 -11.50 16.72 6.90
CA ARG A 115 -12.78 17.49 6.97
C ARG A 115 -13.76 16.92 5.96
N SER A 116 -15.05 17.21 6.18
CA SER A 116 -16.10 16.90 5.21
C SER A 116 -15.79 17.55 3.86
N ILE A 117 -15.85 16.75 2.80
CA ILE A 117 -15.67 17.25 1.44
C ILE A 117 -16.97 17.91 1.00
N ASP A 118 -16.88 19.10 0.45
CA ASP A 118 -18.02 19.75 -0.19
C ASP A 118 -18.33 19.01 -1.50
N CYS A 119 -19.48 18.38 -1.54
CA CYS A 119 -20.00 17.67 -2.71
C CYS A 119 -21.26 18.33 -3.28
N ASP A 120 -21.69 19.43 -2.68
CA ASP A 120 -22.90 20.17 -3.05
C ASP A 120 -22.59 21.32 -4.03
N THR A 121 -21.41 21.92 -3.92
CA THR A 121 -20.97 22.94 -4.88
C THR A 121 -20.70 22.32 -6.24
N PRO A 122 -21.34 22.82 -7.32
CA PRO A 122 -21.12 22.31 -8.67
C PRO A 122 -19.66 22.41 -9.10
N VAL A 123 -19.17 21.35 -9.74
CA VAL A 123 -17.81 21.31 -10.31
C VAL A 123 -17.85 21.88 -11.73
N GLU A 124 -17.01 22.87 -12.01
CA GLU A 124 -16.83 23.44 -13.36
C GLU A 124 -15.97 22.49 -14.23
N TYR A 125 -16.59 21.39 -14.68
CA TYR A 125 -15.91 20.32 -15.40
C TYR A 125 -15.23 20.80 -16.68
N ASP A 126 -15.85 21.69 -17.44
CA ASP A 126 -15.28 22.20 -18.70
C ASP A 126 -13.95 22.90 -18.44
N GLN A 127 -13.88 23.73 -17.39
CA GLN A 127 -12.66 24.41 -17.00
C GLN A 127 -11.60 23.43 -16.46
N LEU A 128 -12.02 22.51 -15.58
CA LEU A 128 -11.14 21.50 -15.00
C LEU A 128 -10.48 20.63 -16.07
N TYR A 129 -11.28 20.11 -17.01
CA TYR A 129 -10.75 19.24 -18.06
C TYR A 129 -9.95 20.01 -19.12
N ALA A 130 -10.32 21.26 -19.41
CA ALA A 130 -9.51 22.11 -20.28
C ALA A 130 -8.12 22.39 -19.68
N GLN A 131 -8.04 22.63 -18.36
CA GLN A 131 -6.77 22.76 -17.67
C GLN A 131 -5.93 21.48 -17.76
N LEU A 132 -6.50 20.31 -17.44
CA LEU A 132 -5.81 19.02 -17.51
C LEU A 132 -5.26 18.74 -18.92
N VAL A 133 -6.05 19.02 -19.96
CA VAL A 133 -5.63 18.85 -21.36
C VAL A 133 -4.47 19.80 -21.68
N ALA A 134 -4.52 21.05 -21.25
CA ALA A 134 -3.42 22.01 -21.44
C ALA A 134 -2.13 21.57 -20.74
N GLU A 135 -2.23 21.06 -19.51
CA GLU A 135 -1.10 20.54 -18.74
C GLU A 135 -0.44 19.33 -19.44
N VAL A 136 -1.26 18.37 -19.92
CA VAL A 136 -0.77 17.20 -20.67
C VAL A 136 -0.08 17.64 -21.97
N HIS A 137 -0.65 18.61 -22.71
CA HIS A 137 -0.02 19.15 -23.92
C HIS A 137 1.25 19.93 -23.62
N ALA A 138 1.36 20.56 -22.44
CA ALA A 138 2.60 21.21 -21.98
C ALA A 138 3.67 20.21 -21.52
N GLY A 139 3.39 18.91 -21.55
CA GLY A 139 4.34 17.86 -21.21
C GLY A 139 4.37 17.49 -19.73
N LEU A 140 3.29 17.78 -18.99
CA LEU A 140 3.17 17.31 -17.61
C LEU A 140 3.20 15.78 -17.58
N ASP A 141 4.14 15.23 -16.84
CA ASP A 141 4.25 13.80 -16.65
C ASP A 141 3.07 13.26 -15.82
N TYR A 142 2.38 12.27 -16.36
CA TYR A 142 1.26 11.57 -15.70
C TYR A 142 1.73 10.30 -14.95
N TYR A 143 3.02 10.05 -14.91
CA TYR A 143 3.63 8.94 -14.18
C TYR A 143 4.61 9.48 -13.14
N MET A 144 4.82 8.71 -12.09
CA MET A 144 5.78 9.07 -11.05
C MET A 144 7.18 8.64 -11.47
N ASP A 145 8.13 9.55 -11.34
CA ASP A 145 9.55 9.23 -11.39
C ASP A 145 10.01 8.53 -10.09
N LYS A 146 11.27 8.12 -10.05
CA LYS A 146 11.82 7.41 -8.89
C LYS A 146 11.84 8.27 -7.61
N GLU A 147 12.02 9.57 -7.75
CA GLU A 147 12.05 10.49 -6.62
C GLU A 147 10.66 10.66 -6.02
N THR A 148 9.66 10.88 -6.86
CA THR A 148 8.26 10.94 -6.47
C THR A 148 7.77 9.61 -5.88
N GLU A 149 8.15 8.45 -6.48
CA GLU A 149 7.85 7.13 -5.90
C GLU A 149 8.41 7.00 -4.48
N ALA A 150 9.66 7.43 -4.24
CA ALA A 150 10.27 7.38 -2.92
C ALA A 150 9.55 8.30 -1.91
N ALA A 151 9.17 9.52 -2.33
CA ALA A 151 8.40 10.44 -1.50
C ALA A 151 7.02 9.87 -1.13
N VAL A 152 6.33 9.25 -2.08
CA VAL A 152 5.05 8.56 -1.86
C VAL A 152 5.23 7.39 -0.87
N GLU A 153 6.30 6.63 -0.99
CA GLU A 153 6.58 5.51 -0.07
C GLU A 153 6.81 5.99 1.36
N VAL A 154 7.55 7.09 1.55
CA VAL A 154 7.72 7.73 2.87
C VAL A 154 6.37 8.17 3.45
N ARG A 155 5.53 8.84 2.65
CA ARG A 155 4.20 9.29 3.07
C ARG A 155 3.29 8.11 3.43
N ASN A 156 3.35 7.04 2.67
CA ASN A 156 2.54 5.85 2.87
C ASN A 156 2.86 5.09 4.17
N ARG A 157 3.99 5.39 4.83
CA ARG A 157 4.35 4.74 6.11
C ARG A 157 3.27 4.91 7.18
N ALA A 158 2.58 6.05 7.19
CA ALA A 158 1.48 6.32 8.13
C ALA A 158 0.24 5.43 7.90
N PHE A 159 0.13 4.80 6.72
CA PHE A 159 -1.04 4.01 6.33
C PHE A 159 -0.81 2.49 6.40
N TYR A 160 0.31 2.05 6.96
CA TYR A 160 0.56 0.62 7.11
C TYR A 160 -0.16 0.06 8.34
N ARG A 161 -0.78 -1.09 8.14
CA ARG A 161 -1.37 -1.87 9.23
C ARG A 161 -0.31 -2.18 10.27
N SER A 162 -0.71 -2.13 11.53
CA SER A 162 0.12 -2.65 12.61
C SER A 162 0.40 -4.14 12.40
N SER A 163 1.60 -4.56 12.72
CA SER A 163 2.04 -5.94 12.60
C SER A 163 2.47 -6.43 13.98
N ALA A 164 1.83 -7.49 14.48
CA ALA A 164 2.22 -8.10 15.75
C ALA A 164 3.72 -8.48 15.79
N LEU A 165 4.28 -8.89 14.63
CA LEU A 165 5.72 -9.15 14.51
C LEU A 165 6.56 -7.88 14.70
N ARG A 166 6.10 -6.75 14.15
CA ARG A 166 6.79 -5.46 14.27
C ARG A 166 6.69 -4.93 15.68
N GLU A 167 5.53 -4.98 16.29
CA GLU A 167 5.31 -4.58 17.69
C GLU A 167 6.13 -5.42 18.65
N ALA A 168 6.11 -6.74 18.49
CA ALA A 168 6.93 -7.66 19.25
C ALA A 168 8.45 -7.36 19.11
N PHE A 169 8.89 -7.06 17.91
CA PHE A 169 10.28 -6.70 17.66
C PHE A 169 10.64 -5.39 18.37
N VAL A 170 9.86 -4.33 18.17
CA VAL A 170 10.12 -3.02 18.78
C VAL A 170 10.02 -3.06 20.31
N SER A 171 9.20 -3.95 20.88
CA SER A 171 9.12 -4.11 22.34
C SER A 171 10.38 -4.75 22.96
N LEU A 172 11.06 -5.67 22.23
CA LEU A 172 12.18 -6.45 22.76
C LEU A 172 13.54 -6.00 22.23
N PHE A 173 13.59 -5.25 21.15
CA PHE A 173 14.84 -4.85 20.50
C PHE A 173 14.88 -3.34 20.23
N ASP A 174 16.06 -2.76 20.47
CA ASP A 174 16.49 -1.53 19.84
C ASP A 174 17.14 -1.87 18.49
N PHE A 175 17.10 -0.96 17.53
CA PHE A 175 17.71 -1.17 16.23
C PHE A 175 18.40 0.10 15.73
N CYS A 176 19.46 -0.09 14.95
CA CYS A 176 20.16 0.99 14.29
C CYS A 176 19.49 1.28 12.94
N PRO A 177 19.02 2.52 12.68
CA PRO A 177 18.55 2.92 11.37
C PRO A 177 19.70 2.93 10.35
N ALA A 178 19.45 2.42 9.15
CA ALA A 178 20.48 2.38 8.09
C ALA A 178 20.98 3.78 7.66
N SER A 179 20.26 4.85 8.00
CA SER A 179 20.59 6.25 7.67
C SER A 179 21.50 6.92 8.71
N VAL A 180 21.73 6.30 9.88
CA VAL A 180 22.51 6.85 10.97
C VAL A 180 23.65 5.88 11.28
N GLY A 181 24.87 6.23 10.88
CA GLY A 181 26.06 5.48 11.29
C GLY A 181 26.25 5.63 12.80
N VAL A 182 25.74 4.70 13.59
CA VAL A 182 25.96 4.66 15.03
C VAL A 182 27.29 3.96 15.28
N GLU A 183 28.26 4.66 15.86
CA GLU A 183 29.46 4.05 16.34
C GLU A 183 29.12 3.12 17.52
N ASP A 184 29.69 1.91 17.52
CA ASP A 184 29.46 0.88 18.52
C ASP A 184 30.41 1.14 19.70
N ALA A 185 30.17 2.25 20.43
CA ALA A 185 31.04 2.68 21.53
C ALA A 185 31.01 1.70 22.72
N ASP A 186 29.90 0.95 22.88
CA ASP A 186 29.66 0.09 24.04
C ASP A 186 29.68 -1.42 23.74
N GLY A 187 29.86 -1.81 22.47
CA GLY A 187 29.90 -3.23 22.07
C GLY A 187 28.59 -4.02 22.26
N GLU A 188 27.49 -3.35 22.53
CA GLU A 188 26.18 -3.99 22.81
C GLU A 188 25.38 -4.36 21.56
N TRP A 189 25.76 -3.84 20.39
CA TRP A 189 25.08 -4.09 19.13
C TRP A 189 25.51 -5.43 18.52
N THR A 190 24.54 -6.26 18.22
CA THR A 190 24.78 -7.59 17.61
C THR A 190 24.15 -7.68 16.25
N TRP A 191 24.75 -8.52 15.38
CA TRP A 191 24.21 -8.85 14.09
C TRP A 191 23.43 -10.15 14.17
N MET A 192 22.11 -10.09 13.98
CA MET A 192 21.23 -11.25 14.03
C MET A 192 20.47 -11.41 12.73
N THR A 193 20.30 -12.63 12.28
CA THR A 193 19.41 -12.97 11.16
C THR A 193 17.94 -12.81 11.55
N ALA A 194 17.05 -12.62 10.56
CA ALA A 194 15.61 -12.58 10.83
C ALA A 194 15.11 -13.87 11.52
N THR A 195 15.73 -15.01 11.27
CA THR A 195 15.38 -16.29 11.89
C THR A 195 15.78 -16.30 13.37
N GLU A 196 16.96 -15.83 13.70
CA GLU A 196 17.42 -15.75 15.11
C GLU A 196 16.55 -14.79 15.91
N ILE A 197 16.26 -13.59 15.36
CA ILE A 197 15.36 -12.63 15.98
C ILE A 197 13.97 -13.25 16.17
N PHE A 198 13.44 -13.91 15.17
CA PHE A 198 12.13 -14.56 15.23
C PHE A 198 12.06 -15.64 16.32
N CYS A 199 13.13 -16.45 16.44
CA CYS A 199 13.24 -17.44 17.53
C CYS A 199 13.25 -16.80 18.93
N VAL A 200 13.92 -15.65 19.10
CA VAL A 200 13.89 -14.91 20.36
C VAL A 200 12.49 -14.39 20.66
N LEU A 201 11.81 -13.79 19.67
CA LEU A 201 10.45 -13.30 19.83
C LEU A 201 9.48 -14.44 20.23
N GLN A 202 9.58 -15.60 19.57
CA GLN A 202 8.73 -16.75 19.89
C GLN A 202 8.97 -17.31 21.30
N LYS A 203 10.23 -17.34 21.76
CA LYS A 203 10.58 -17.80 23.11
C LYS A 203 10.04 -16.86 24.18
N THR A 204 10.10 -15.54 23.94
CA THR A 204 9.68 -14.55 24.94
C THR A 204 8.16 -14.36 24.98
N MET A 205 7.49 -14.31 23.83
CA MET A 205 6.05 -14.03 23.78
C MET A 205 5.17 -15.29 23.67
N GLY A 206 5.76 -16.46 23.43
CA GLY A 206 5.07 -17.71 23.22
C GLY A 206 4.60 -17.93 21.79
N GLN A 207 4.73 -19.16 21.31
CA GLN A 207 4.41 -19.53 19.91
C GLN A 207 2.93 -19.33 19.54
N ARG A 208 2.02 -19.31 20.52
CA ARG A 208 0.57 -19.14 20.26
C ARG A 208 0.18 -17.67 20.05
N VAL A 209 0.99 -16.74 20.50
CA VAL A 209 0.70 -15.30 20.45
C VAL A 209 1.30 -14.69 19.17
N LEU A 210 2.45 -15.18 18.72
CA LEU A 210 3.18 -14.65 17.59
C LEU A 210 2.93 -15.49 16.33
N THR A 211 1.97 -15.08 15.52
CA THR A 211 1.72 -15.69 14.21
C THR A 211 2.59 -15.07 13.14
N GLY A 212 3.18 -15.89 12.27
CA GLY A 212 4.00 -15.42 11.14
C GLY A 212 5.24 -16.29 10.90
N SER A 213 6.15 -15.75 10.10
CA SER A 213 7.40 -16.42 9.73
C SER A 213 8.60 -15.47 9.81
N SER A 214 9.81 -16.04 9.87
CA SER A 214 11.06 -15.26 9.81
C SER A 214 11.18 -14.43 8.51
N VAL A 215 10.60 -14.91 7.41
CA VAL A 215 10.54 -14.18 6.13
C VAL A 215 9.65 -12.93 6.25
N GLN A 216 8.51 -13.05 6.90
CA GLN A 216 7.63 -11.91 7.17
C GLN A 216 8.30 -10.91 8.12
N LEU A 217 8.96 -11.39 9.17
CA LEU A 217 9.74 -10.54 10.07
C LEU A 217 10.83 -9.80 9.30
N GLY A 218 11.59 -10.47 8.43
CA GLY A 218 12.61 -9.85 7.60
C GLY A 218 12.07 -8.68 6.77
N LYS A 219 10.87 -8.80 6.20
CA LYS A 219 10.19 -7.70 5.50
C LYS A 219 9.85 -6.54 6.44
N GLN A 220 9.42 -6.83 7.68
CA GLN A 220 9.15 -5.79 8.68
C GLN A 220 10.43 -5.06 9.13
N LEU A 221 11.55 -5.77 9.29
CA LEU A 221 12.86 -5.17 9.64
C LEU A 221 13.36 -4.23 8.53
N VAL A 222 13.21 -4.63 7.27
CA VAL A 222 13.50 -3.75 6.12
C VAL A 222 12.59 -2.53 6.10
N PHE A 223 11.30 -2.71 6.39
CA PHE A 223 10.34 -1.61 6.49
C PHE A 223 10.69 -0.61 7.59
N LEU A 224 11.15 -1.09 8.75
CA LEU A 224 11.63 -0.24 9.85
C LEU A 224 12.94 0.47 9.52
N GLY A 225 13.60 0.12 8.41
CA GLY A 225 14.89 0.69 8.03
C GLY A 225 16.04 0.19 8.92
N VAL A 226 15.92 -0.98 9.52
CA VAL A 226 16.98 -1.58 10.33
C VAL A 226 18.24 -1.77 9.47
N GLU A 227 19.39 -1.34 9.98
CA GLU A 227 20.68 -1.53 9.30
C GLU A 227 20.90 -3.03 9.02
N ARG A 228 21.26 -3.35 7.77
CA ARG A 228 21.44 -4.74 7.35
C ARG A 228 22.73 -4.93 6.58
N LYS A 229 23.33 -6.12 6.74
CA LYS A 229 24.44 -6.59 5.89
C LYS A 229 24.13 -7.97 5.35
N HIS A 230 24.71 -8.29 4.20
CA HIS A 230 24.65 -9.63 3.66
C HIS A 230 25.68 -10.52 4.39
N ALA A 231 25.21 -11.67 4.91
CA ALA A 231 26.03 -12.68 5.55
C ALA A 231 25.86 -14.01 4.84
N ASN A 232 26.72 -14.98 5.13
CA ASN A 232 26.68 -16.31 4.49
C ASN A 232 25.34 -17.04 4.63
N ASN A 233 24.60 -16.74 5.72
CA ASN A 233 23.30 -17.36 6.02
C ASN A 233 22.12 -16.42 5.72
N GLY A 234 22.29 -15.42 4.83
CA GLY A 234 21.27 -14.44 4.48
C GLY A 234 21.52 -13.05 5.06
N ASN A 235 20.48 -12.22 5.12
CA ASN A 235 20.60 -10.89 5.67
C ASN A 235 20.67 -10.92 7.20
N ALA A 236 21.68 -10.26 7.78
CA ALA A 236 21.78 -9.97 9.19
C ALA A 236 21.45 -8.50 9.46
N TYR A 237 20.79 -8.24 10.57
CA TYR A 237 20.29 -6.95 11.02
C TYR A 237 21.00 -6.51 12.29
N ARG A 238 21.32 -5.23 12.40
CA ARG A 238 22.02 -4.68 13.57
C ARG A 238 21.00 -4.31 14.63
N VAL A 239 21.01 -5.06 15.73
CA VAL A 239 20.02 -4.95 16.80
C VAL A 239 20.69 -5.07 18.17
N ARG A 240 20.01 -4.54 19.19
CA ARG A 240 20.36 -4.69 20.59
C ARG A 240 19.13 -5.14 21.36
N ARG A 241 19.25 -6.16 22.19
CA ARG A 241 18.16 -6.62 23.04
C ARG A 241 17.94 -5.63 24.17
N LYS A 242 16.69 -5.20 24.36
CA LYS A 242 16.33 -4.37 25.53
C LYS A 242 16.47 -5.20 26.80
N VAL A 243 17.11 -4.62 27.80
CA VAL A 243 17.19 -5.23 29.12
C VAL A 243 15.83 -5.07 29.81
N GLU A 244 15.24 -6.18 30.28
CA GLU A 244 14.02 -6.13 31.09
C GLU A 244 14.30 -5.33 32.34
N GLY A 245 13.78 -4.09 32.47
CA GLY A 245 13.96 -3.31 33.70
C GLY A 245 13.90 -1.79 33.59
N ALA A 246 13.82 -1.19 32.39
CA ALA A 246 13.57 0.24 32.25
C ALA A 246 12.10 0.49 31.88
N ALA A 247 11.18 0.24 32.81
CA ALA A 247 9.89 0.91 32.78
C ALA A 247 10.16 2.34 33.27
N ASP A 248 9.87 3.32 32.41
CA ASP A 248 9.93 4.74 32.72
C ASP A 248 9.18 5.00 34.04
N VAL A 249 9.90 5.54 35.02
CA VAL A 249 9.38 6.16 36.24
C VAL A 249 8.97 7.60 35.89
#